data_8a94a5b7481a3058417691aa1c64832a
#
_entry.id   8a94a5b7481a3058417691aa1c64832a
#
_cell.length_a   1.000
_cell.length_b   1.000
_cell.length_c   1.000
_cell.angle_alpha   90.00
_cell.angle_beta   90.00
_cell.angle_gamma   90.00
#
_symmetry.space_group_name_H-M   'P 1'
#
loop_
_entity.id
_entity.type
_entity.pdbx_description
1 polymer ?
#
loop_
_entity_poly.entity_id
_entity_poly.type
_entity_poly.pdbx_seq_one_letter_code
_entity_poly.pdbx_strand_id
1 'polypeptide(L)'
;MQKKAVLFDLDGVLVTTDDCHYRAWKQMADEEHIPFTRTDNERLRGVSRMASLEIVLEKAARAYSEEEKLELAERKNRYYVQLIRKLTDAAILPGARETVIRLREAGVLTAVASSSKNARLILTQVGLLDLFDTIVDGTQITKSKPDPEVFLKAAELLHKNPQ
;
A
#
# COMPACT_ATOMS: atom_id res chain seq x y z
N MET A 1 15.46 13.44 26.79
CA MET A 1 14.84 12.10 26.72
C MET A 1 14.64 11.75 25.24
N GLN A 2 15.03 10.56 24.85
CA GLN A 2 14.81 10.10 23.48
C GLN A 2 13.30 9.86 23.28
N LYS A 3 12.68 10.56 22.31
CA LYS A 3 11.26 10.35 22.00
C LYS A 3 11.07 8.92 21.43
N LYS A 4 10.09 8.20 21.95
CA LYS A 4 9.70 6.90 21.41
C LYS A 4 8.93 7.12 20.09
N ALA A 5 9.07 6.21 19.16
CA ALA A 5 8.35 6.23 17.89
C ALA A 5 7.76 4.86 17.56
N VAL A 6 6.62 4.85 16.88
CA VAL A 6 5.99 3.64 16.33
C VAL A 6 5.83 3.82 14.82
N LEU A 7 6.32 2.85 14.08
CA LEU A 7 6.20 2.78 12.62
C LEU A 7 5.12 1.76 12.25
N PHE A 8 4.12 2.21 11.49
CA PHE A 8 3.01 1.38 11.06
C PHE A 8 3.16 1.00 9.60
N ASP A 9 2.90 -0.25 9.28
CA ASP A 9 2.53 -0.61 7.91
C ASP A 9 1.10 -0.08 7.61
N LEU A 10 0.74 0.00 6.34
CA LEU A 10 -0.57 0.48 5.92
C LEU A 10 -1.54 -0.68 5.70
N ASP A 11 -1.30 -1.46 4.64
CA ASP A 11 -2.21 -2.52 4.22
C ASP A 11 -2.19 -3.71 5.18
N GLY A 12 -3.36 -4.08 5.69
CA GLY A 12 -3.50 -5.17 6.64
C GLY A 12 -3.15 -4.80 8.08
N VAL A 13 -2.77 -3.56 8.36
CA VAL A 13 -2.45 -3.02 9.71
C VAL A 13 -3.35 -1.84 10.06
N LEU A 14 -3.36 -0.80 9.25
CA LEU A 14 -4.20 0.39 9.44
C LEU A 14 -5.51 0.30 8.68
N VAL A 15 -5.45 -0.23 7.45
CA VAL A 15 -6.58 -0.31 6.53
C VAL A 15 -6.61 -1.66 5.82
N THR A 16 -7.77 -1.99 5.25
CA THR A 16 -7.90 -3.09 4.29
C THR A 16 -8.20 -2.54 2.89
N THR A 17 -7.34 -2.86 1.93
CA THR A 17 -7.52 -2.54 0.50
C THR A 17 -7.47 -3.79 -0.37
N ASP A 18 -7.51 -4.97 0.24
CA ASP A 18 -7.39 -6.26 -0.44
C ASP A 18 -8.45 -6.45 -1.55
N ASP A 19 -9.71 -6.07 -1.27
CA ASP A 19 -10.78 -6.14 -2.28
C ASP A 19 -10.53 -5.16 -3.45
N CYS A 20 -10.01 -3.98 -3.19
CA CYS A 20 -9.64 -3.03 -4.24
C CYS A 20 -8.52 -3.61 -5.13
N HIS A 21 -7.51 -4.25 -4.54
CA HIS A 21 -6.45 -4.91 -5.28
C HIS A 21 -7.00 -6.05 -6.13
N TYR A 22 -7.81 -6.94 -5.53
CA TYR A 22 -8.43 -8.04 -6.24
C TYR A 22 -9.26 -7.56 -7.43
N ARG A 23 -10.14 -6.61 -7.23
CA ARG A 23 -11.02 -6.11 -8.30
C ARG A 23 -10.25 -5.43 -9.42
N ALA A 24 -9.20 -4.68 -9.10
CA ALA A 24 -8.37 -4.03 -10.11
C ALA A 24 -7.56 -5.04 -10.94
N TRP A 25 -6.96 -6.05 -10.30
CA TRP A 25 -6.28 -7.14 -11.00
C TRP A 25 -7.26 -7.98 -11.80
N LYS A 26 -8.43 -8.30 -11.24
CA LYS A 26 -9.47 -9.09 -11.91
C LYS A 26 -9.95 -8.41 -13.18
N GLN A 27 -10.22 -7.11 -13.12
CA GLN A 27 -10.67 -6.35 -14.28
C GLN A 27 -9.61 -6.36 -15.39
N MET A 28 -8.35 -6.08 -15.08
CA MET A 28 -7.27 -6.12 -16.05
C MET A 28 -7.08 -7.53 -16.64
N ALA A 29 -7.11 -8.56 -15.80
CA ALA A 29 -6.95 -9.94 -16.23
C ALA A 29 -8.12 -10.41 -17.14
N ASP A 30 -9.36 -10.01 -16.84
CA ASP A 30 -10.53 -10.34 -17.66
C ASP A 30 -10.43 -9.71 -19.07
N GLU A 31 -9.95 -8.48 -19.17
CA GLU A 31 -9.72 -7.79 -20.45
C GLU A 31 -8.67 -8.51 -21.31
N GLU A 32 -7.69 -9.15 -20.67
CA GLU A 32 -6.64 -9.94 -21.32
C GLU A 32 -7.01 -11.43 -21.44
N HIS A 33 -8.24 -11.83 -21.05
CA HIS A 33 -8.70 -13.21 -21.02
C HIS A 33 -7.84 -14.14 -20.16
N ILE A 34 -7.26 -13.61 -19.07
CA ILE A 34 -6.43 -14.36 -18.12
C ILE A 34 -7.30 -14.77 -16.93
N PRO A 35 -7.37 -16.08 -16.60
CA PRO A 35 -8.08 -16.54 -15.40
C PRO A 35 -7.44 -16.01 -14.13
N PHE A 36 -8.19 -15.26 -13.32
CA PHE A 36 -7.73 -14.71 -12.06
C PHE A 36 -8.80 -14.83 -10.99
N THR A 37 -8.44 -15.41 -9.85
CA THR A 37 -9.35 -15.73 -8.74
C THR A 37 -8.91 -15.04 -7.45
N ARG A 38 -9.76 -15.10 -6.41
CA ARG A 38 -9.37 -14.59 -5.07
C ARG A 38 -8.18 -15.36 -4.47
N THR A 39 -8.07 -16.65 -4.74
CA THR A 39 -6.92 -17.47 -4.32
C THR A 39 -5.63 -16.98 -4.99
N ASP A 40 -5.69 -16.60 -6.27
CA ASP A 40 -4.54 -16.00 -6.95
C ASP A 40 -4.13 -14.67 -6.30
N ASN A 41 -5.12 -13.85 -5.92
CA ASN A 41 -4.86 -12.57 -5.25
C ASN A 41 -4.14 -12.73 -3.91
N GLU A 42 -4.35 -13.81 -3.18
CA GLU A 42 -3.63 -14.07 -1.93
C GLU A 42 -2.12 -14.17 -2.12
N ARG A 43 -1.67 -14.67 -3.27
CA ARG A 43 -0.24 -14.75 -3.64
C ARG A 43 0.38 -13.37 -3.89
N LEU A 44 -0.43 -12.34 -4.10
CA LEU A 44 0.03 -10.98 -4.42
C LEU A 44 0.23 -10.11 -3.17
N ARG A 45 -0.20 -10.57 -1.99
CA ARG A 45 -0.08 -9.79 -0.75
C ARG A 45 1.38 -9.52 -0.40
N GLY A 46 1.69 -8.24 -0.20
CA GLY A 46 3.06 -7.81 0.11
C GLY A 46 4.05 -7.84 -1.06
N VAL A 47 3.58 -8.21 -2.24
CA VAL A 47 4.39 -8.30 -3.47
C VAL A 47 4.34 -6.98 -4.23
N SER A 48 5.44 -6.56 -4.84
CA SER A 48 5.50 -5.35 -5.66
C SER A 48 4.57 -5.44 -6.88
N ARG A 49 4.18 -4.29 -7.45
CA ARG A 49 3.25 -4.24 -8.59
C ARG A 49 3.73 -5.08 -9.77
N MET A 50 5.01 -4.93 -10.16
CA MET A 50 5.55 -5.65 -11.32
C MET A 50 5.69 -7.16 -11.05
N ALA A 51 6.15 -7.54 -9.86
CA ALA A 51 6.20 -8.96 -9.48
C ALA A 51 4.80 -9.58 -9.35
N SER A 52 3.81 -8.82 -8.90
CA SER A 52 2.40 -9.25 -8.90
C SER A 52 1.88 -9.48 -10.32
N LEU A 53 2.22 -8.60 -11.25
CA LEU A 53 1.85 -8.79 -12.66
C LEU A 53 2.45 -10.08 -13.23
N GLU A 54 3.71 -10.40 -12.96
CA GLU A 54 4.32 -11.66 -13.42
C GLU A 54 3.54 -12.88 -12.90
N ILE A 55 3.09 -12.85 -11.65
CA ILE A 55 2.25 -13.93 -11.09
C ILE A 55 0.91 -14.03 -11.83
N VAL A 56 0.27 -12.91 -12.14
CA VAL A 56 -0.98 -12.90 -12.92
C VAL A 56 -0.75 -13.50 -14.32
N LEU A 57 0.36 -13.13 -14.96
CA LEU A 57 0.71 -13.56 -16.31
C LEU A 57 1.13 -15.06 -16.40
N GLU A 58 1.38 -15.74 -15.28
CA GLU A 58 1.63 -17.20 -15.29
C GLU A 58 0.51 -18.00 -15.98
N LYS A 59 -0.72 -17.49 -15.96
CA LYS A 59 -1.91 -18.12 -16.57
C LYS A 59 -2.27 -17.54 -17.93
N ALA A 60 -1.46 -16.66 -18.47
CA ALA A 60 -1.71 -16.07 -19.78
C ALA A 60 -1.48 -17.07 -20.92
N ALA A 61 -2.30 -16.98 -21.96
CA ALA A 61 -2.18 -17.83 -23.14
C ALA A 61 -1.05 -17.38 -24.11
N ARG A 62 -0.45 -16.21 -23.89
CA ARG A 62 0.64 -15.64 -24.71
C ARG A 62 1.70 -14.97 -23.85
N ALA A 63 2.85 -14.75 -24.46
CA ALA A 63 3.88 -13.89 -23.87
C ALA A 63 3.55 -12.41 -24.07
N TYR A 64 4.04 -11.58 -23.17
CA TYR A 64 3.94 -10.12 -23.21
C TYR A 64 5.33 -9.49 -23.26
N SER A 65 5.50 -8.43 -24.07
CA SER A 65 6.72 -7.64 -24.08
C SER A 65 6.82 -6.80 -22.80
N GLU A 66 8.01 -6.29 -22.48
CA GLU A 66 8.20 -5.41 -21.32
C GLU A 66 7.35 -4.14 -21.42
N GLU A 67 7.16 -3.59 -22.63
CA GLU A 67 6.30 -2.43 -22.86
C GLU A 67 4.82 -2.76 -22.58
N GLU A 68 4.34 -3.91 -23.05
CA GLU A 68 2.98 -4.39 -22.75
C GLU A 68 2.80 -4.60 -21.23
N LYS A 69 3.78 -5.17 -20.54
CA LYS A 69 3.73 -5.38 -19.08
C LYS A 69 3.63 -4.04 -18.32
N LEU A 70 4.38 -3.03 -18.74
CA LEU A 70 4.28 -1.70 -18.15
C LEU A 70 2.88 -1.11 -18.35
N GLU A 71 2.30 -1.25 -19.54
CA GLU A 71 0.93 -0.78 -19.81
C GLU A 71 -0.10 -1.52 -18.95
N LEU A 72 -0.01 -2.84 -18.85
CA LEU A 72 -0.91 -3.64 -18.00
C LEU A 72 -0.83 -3.24 -16.53
N ALA A 73 0.37 -3.01 -16.02
CA ALA A 73 0.57 -2.56 -14.64
C ALA A 73 -0.04 -1.17 -14.39
N GLU A 74 0.11 -0.24 -15.35
CA GLU A 74 -0.49 1.08 -15.27
C GLU A 74 -2.02 1.04 -15.44
N ARG A 75 -2.56 0.20 -16.32
CA ARG A 75 -3.99 -0.02 -16.49
C ARG A 75 -4.62 -0.52 -15.19
N LYS A 76 -4.04 -1.56 -14.59
CA LYS A 76 -4.45 -2.04 -13.27
C LYS A 76 -4.40 -0.94 -12.21
N ASN A 77 -3.35 -0.12 -12.22
CA ASN A 77 -3.23 0.97 -11.26
C ASN A 77 -4.34 2.03 -11.43
N ARG A 78 -4.72 2.37 -12.65
CA ARG A 78 -5.85 3.27 -12.91
C ARG A 78 -7.15 2.73 -12.31
N TYR A 79 -7.44 1.44 -12.47
CA TYR A 79 -8.62 0.80 -11.84
C TYR A 79 -8.54 0.83 -10.32
N TYR A 80 -7.36 0.51 -9.79
CA TYR A 80 -7.13 0.54 -8.35
C TYR A 80 -7.33 1.95 -7.76
N VAL A 81 -6.79 2.98 -8.38
CA VAL A 81 -6.97 4.38 -7.94
C VAL A 81 -8.45 4.78 -7.94
N GLN A 82 -9.22 4.37 -8.95
CA GLN A 82 -10.66 4.62 -9.00
C GLN A 82 -11.40 3.95 -7.82
N LEU A 83 -10.98 2.75 -7.43
CA LEU A 83 -11.58 2.02 -6.31
C LEU A 83 -11.21 2.64 -4.97
N ILE A 84 -9.93 2.96 -4.73
CA ILE A 84 -9.49 3.56 -3.47
C ILE A 84 -10.05 4.97 -3.25
N ARG A 85 -10.35 5.73 -4.30
CA ARG A 85 -11.04 7.02 -4.21
C ARG A 85 -12.47 6.92 -3.67
N LYS A 86 -13.04 5.72 -3.66
CA LYS A 86 -14.38 5.43 -3.09
C LYS A 86 -14.30 4.88 -1.66
N LEU A 87 -13.10 4.69 -1.12
CA LEU A 87 -12.94 4.24 0.27
C LEU A 87 -13.48 5.28 1.25
N THR A 88 -13.96 4.78 2.36
CA THR A 88 -14.38 5.56 3.51
C THR A 88 -13.61 5.09 4.74
N ASP A 89 -13.89 5.68 5.89
CA ASP A 89 -13.34 5.23 7.18
C ASP A 89 -13.71 3.79 7.56
N ALA A 90 -14.74 3.22 6.92
CA ALA A 90 -15.09 1.80 7.04
C ALA A 90 -13.96 0.84 6.60
N ALA A 91 -13.00 1.32 5.80
CA ALA A 91 -11.81 0.56 5.43
C ALA A 91 -10.73 0.52 6.53
N ILE A 92 -10.85 1.33 7.57
CA ILE A 92 -9.94 1.33 8.72
C ILE A 92 -10.16 0.04 9.52
N LEU A 93 -9.07 -0.66 9.83
CA LEU A 93 -9.15 -1.86 10.66
C LEU A 93 -9.55 -1.51 12.10
N PRO A 94 -10.33 -2.38 12.77
CA PRO A 94 -10.77 -2.14 14.12
C PRO A 94 -9.62 -1.82 15.08
N GLY A 95 -9.75 -0.72 15.83
CA GLY A 95 -8.75 -0.28 16.80
C GLY A 95 -7.55 0.47 16.23
N ALA A 96 -7.39 0.55 14.92
CA ALA A 96 -6.24 1.20 14.31
C ALA A 96 -6.21 2.70 14.58
N ARG A 97 -7.31 3.41 14.34
CA ARG A 97 -7.43 4.86 14.60
C ARG A 97 -7.19 5.18 16.07
N GLU A 98 -7.86 4.46 16.96
CA GLU A 98 -7.78 4.64 18.41
C GLU A 98 -6.36 4.41 18.94
N THR A 99 -5.66 3.41 18.41
CA THR A 99 -4.27 3.12 18.76
C THR A 99 -3.34 4.28 18.39
N VAL A 100 -3.47 4.81 17.18
CA VAL A 100 -2.65 5.95 16.73
C VAL A 100 -2.94 7.18 17.60
N ILE A 101 -4.20 7.50 17.88
CA ILE A 101 -4.59 8.63 18.72
C ILE A 101 -3.98 8.50 20.13
N ARG A 102 -4.12 7.34 20.77
CA ARG A 102 -3.55 7.10 22.11
C ARG A 102 -2.04 7.24 22.16
N LEU A 103 -1.34 6.77 21.12
CA LEU A 103 0.12 6.93 21.05
C LEU A 103 0.50 8.41 20.96
N ARG A 104 -0.20 9.20 20.16
CA ARG A 104 0.03 10.64 20.05
C ARG A 104 -0.24 11.37 21.35
N GLU A 105 -1.34 11.06 22.03
CA GLU A 105 -1.68 11.60 23.37
C GLU A 105 -0.60 11.27 24.41
N ALA A 106 0.05 10.12 24.28
CA ALA A 106 1.18 9.72 25.10
C ALA A 106 2.53 10.33 24.68
N GLY A 107 2.54 11.24 23.70
CA GLY A 107 3.76 11.89 23.21
C GLY A 107 4.68 10.97 22.39
N VAL A 108 4.15 9.87 21.87
CA VAL A 108 4.88 8.94 21.00
C VAL A 108 4.75 9.41 19.55
N LEU A 109 5.87 9.52 18.85
CA LEU A 109 5.87 9.84 17.42
C LEU A 109 5.29 8.67 16.61
N THR A 110 4.56 8.99 15.55
CA THR A 110 3.93 7.98 14.69
C THR A 110 4.29 8.20 13.22
N ALA A 111 4.61 7.12 12.52
CA ALA A 111 4.89 7.18 11.09
C ALA A 111 4.21 6.02 10.35
N VAL A 112 3.89 6.24 9.09
CA VAL A 112 3.54 5.17 8.16
C VAL A 112 4.76 4.80 7.33
N ALA A 113 5.02 3.49 7.21
CA ALA A 113 6.08 2.92 6.40
C ALA A 113 5.48 1.91 5.42
N SER A 114 5.08 2.37 4.24
CA SER A 114 4.38 1.59 3.22
C SER A 114 5.17 1.51 1.91
N SER A 115 5.17 0.34 1.27
CA SER A 115 5.69 0.18 -0.08
C SER A 115 4.69 0.60 -1.16
N SER A 116 3.46 0.93 -0.79
CA SER A 116 2.43 1.38 -1.72
C SER A 116 2.71 2.80 -2.21
N LYS A 117 2.72 3.00 -3.52
CA LYS A 117 2.81 4.34 -4.14
C LYS A 117 1.53 5.16 -3.94
N ASN A 118 0.43 4.53 -3.52
CA ASN A 118 -0.86 5.16 -3.27
C ASN A 118 -1.16 5.38 -1.78
N ALA A 119 -0.18 5.19 -0.89
CA ALA A 119 -0.38 5.24 0.56
C ALA A 119 -0.98 6.58 1.02
N ARG A 120 -0.48 7.71 0.54
CA ARG A 120 -1.03 9.03 0.90
C ARG A 120 -2.47 9.21 0.45
N LEU A 121 -2.82 8.76 -0.75
CA LEU A 121 -4.19 8.82 -1.24
C LEU A 121 -5.13 7.98 -0.37
N ILE A 122 -4.73 6.77 -0.01
CA ILE A 122 -5.51 5.89 0.88
C ILE A 122 -5.72 6.56 2.24
N LEU A 123 -4.65 7.05 2.87
CA LEU A 123 -4.72 7.73 4.17
C LEU A 123 -5.62 8.97 4.14
N THR A 124 -5.58 9.74 3.05
CA THR A 124 -6.46 10.89 2.84
C THR A 124 -7.91 10.45 2.75
N GLN A 125 -8.21 9.44 1.95
CA GLN A 125 -9.59 8.96 1.74
C GLN A 125 -10.24 8.43 3.03
N VAL A 126 -9.47 7.73 3.86
CA VAL A 126 -10.01 7.18 5.12
C VAL A 126 -9.89 8.14 6.31
N GLY A 127 -9.32 9.33 6.11
CA GLY A 127 -9.20 10.35 7.16
C GLY A 127 -8.18 10.02 8.24
N LEU A 128 -7.05 9.39 7.87
CA LEU A 128 -5.94 9.07 8.79
C LEU A 128 -4.69 9.92 8.53
N LEU A 129 -4.61 10.67 7.42
CA LEU A 129 -3.38 11.32 6.98
C LEU A 129 -2.75 12.19 8.08
N ASP A 130 -3.56 13.04 8.72
CA ASP A 130 -3.11 14.04 9.69
C ASP A 130 -2.76 13.46 11.08
N LEU A 131 -2.97 12.16 11.27
CA LEU A 131 -2.63 11.48 12.51
C LEU A 131 -1.15 11.06 12.59
N PHE A 132 -0.40 11.16 11.50
CA PHE A 132 0.99 10.73 11.45
C PHE A 132 1.96 11.90 11.35
N ASP A 133 3.07 11.81 12.11
CA ASP A 133 4.13 12.82 12.08
C ASP A 133 4.93 12.75 10.78
N THR A 134 5.04 11.55 10.18
CA THR A 134 5.62 11.36 8.84
C THR A 134 5.02 10.16 8.12
N ILE A 135 5.11 10.18 6.79
CA ILE A 135 4.65 9.12 5.91
C ILE A 135 5.74 8.83 4.88
N VAL A 136 6.17 7.58 4.82
CA VAL A 136 7.03 7.07 3.75
C VAL A 136 6.20 6.12 2.90
N ASP A 137 6.14 6.38 1.61
CA ASP A 137 5.43 5.58 0.63
C ASP A 137 6.36 5.00 -0.45
N GLY A 138 5.79 4.24 -1.37
CA GLY A 138 6.53 3.56 -2.43
C GLY A 138 7.23 4.49 -3.44
N THR A 139 6.93 5.79 -3.45
CA THR A 139 7.61 6.77 -4.32
C THR A 139 8.96 7.21 -3.75
N GLN A 140 9.19 6.98 -2.46
CA GLN A 140 10.36 7.45 -1.72
C GLN A 140 11.41 6.37 -1.50
N ILE A 141 11.14 5.13 -1.92
CA ILE A 141 12.01 3.97 -1.74
C ILE A 141 12.39 3.36 -3.09
N THR A 142 13.52 2.67 -3.12
CA THR A 142 14.00 1.90 -4.27
C THR A 142 13.81 0.39 -4.08
N LYS A 143 13.82 -0.06 -2.82
CA LYS A 143 13.68 -1.46 -2.45
C LYS A 143 12.42 -1.68 -1.61
N SER A 144 11.62 -2.65 -2.02
CA SER A 144 10.43 -3.08 -1.28
C SER A 144 10.77 -4.04 -0.15
N LYS A 145 9.86 -4.16 0.82
CA LYS A 145 9.96 -5.20 1.88
C LYS A 145 10.21 -6.58 1.25
N PRO A 146 11.06 -7.41 1.84
CA PRO A 146 11.59 -7.37 3.19
C PRO A 146 12.84 -6.47 3.40
N ASP A 147 13.28 -5.70 2.40
CA ASP A 147 14.34 -4.72 2.61
C ASP A 147 13.92 -3.68 3.67
N PRO A 148 14.78 -3.31 4.62
CA PRO A 148 14.45 -2.39 5.70
C PRO A 148 14.36 -0.92 5.27
N GLU A 149 14.62 -0.57 4.02
CA GLU A 149 14.73 0.81 3.52
C GLU A 149 13.56 1.70 3.96
N VAL A 150 12.33 1.23 3.82
CA VAL A 150 11.12 2.00 4.16
C VAL A 150 11.07 2.36 5.64
N PHE A 151 11.49 1.47 6.52
CA PHE A 151 11.51 1.70 7.96
C PHE A 151 12.65 2.61 8.38
N LEU A 152 13.85 2.41 7.82
CA LEU A 152 15.01 3.27 8.09
C LEU A 152 14.73 4.71 7.66
N LYS A 153 14.11 4.90 6.50
CA LYS A 153 13.73 6.22 6.02
C LYS A 153 12.67 6.89 6.89
N ALA A 154 11.67 6.13 7.35
CA ALA A 154 10.66 6.65 8.27
C ALA A 154 11.29 7.08 9.61
N ALA A 155 12.19 6.29 10.17
CA ALA A 155 12.92 6.62 11.39
C ALA A 155 13.79 7.87 11.20
N GLU A 156 14.50 8.00 10.08
CA GLU A 156 15.32 9.16 9.76
C GLU A 156 14.47 10.44 9.70
N LEU A 157 13.32 10.40 9.02
CA LEU A 157 12.43 11.56 8.90
C LEU A 157 11.81 11.97 10.23
N LEU A 158 11.48 11.02 11.11
CA LEU A 158 11.00 11.34 12.46
C LEU A 158 12.05 12.09 13.30
N HIS A 159 13.34 11.83 13.11
CA HIS A 159 14.41 12.53 13.79
C HIS A 159 14.70 13.93 13.18
N LYS A 160 14.33 14.14 11.92
CA LYS A 160 14.52 15.42 11.20
C LYS A 160 13.37 16.41 11.38
N ASN A 161 12.25 15.98 11.93
CA ASN A 161 11.13 16.86 12.26
C ASN A 161 11.17 17.24 13.75
N PRO A 162 11.99 18.24 14.14
CA PRO A 162 11.88 18.80 15.48
C PRO A 162 10.53 19.54 15.57
N GLN A 163 9.75 19.18 16.54
CA GLN A 163 8.64 20.03 16.99
C GLN A 163 9.19 21.17 17.81
#